data_b847d9411d8ed592811df6d785c07dcf
#
_entry.id   b847d9411d8ed592811df6d785c07dcf
#
_cell.length_a   1.000
_cell.length_b   1.000
_cell.length_c   1.000
_cell.angle_alpha   90.00
_cell.angle_beta   90.00
_cell.angle_gamma   90.00
#
_symmetry.space_group_name_H-M   'P 1'
#
loop_
_entity.id
_entity.type
_entity.pdbx_description
1 polymer ?
#
loop_
_entity_poly.entity_id
_entity_poly.type
_entity_poly.pdbx_seq_one_letter_code
_entity_poly.pdbx_strand_id
1 'polypeptide(L)'
;GGEEAEVLKKNNVAFEIVPGISSAIAAPAYAGIPVTNRKVAVSFAVITGHEDPTKGKSDINWEKLATAVDTLVFLMGVGNLPHITSQLINMEEVQIHQQL
;
A
#
# COMPACT_ATOMS: atom_id res chain seq x y z
N GLY A 1 -6.24 15.79 -1.42
CA GLY A 1 -4.90 16.31 -1.31
C GLY A 1 -4.36 16.94 -2.57
N GLY A 2 -3.80 16.12 -3.49
CA GLY A 2 -3.15 16.63 -4.70
C GLY A 2 -4.08 17.39 -5.63
N GLU A 3 -5.29 16.93 -5.78
CA GLU A 3 -6.28 17.54 -6.66
C GLU A 3 -6.65 18.96 -6.20
N GLU A 4 -6.87 19.13 -4.90
CA GLU A 4 -7.16 20.43 -4.30
C GLU A 4 -5.98 21.39 -4.46
N ALA A 5 -4.75 20.91 -4.26
CA ALA A 5 -3.55 21.71 -4.45
C ALA A 5 -3.41 22.17 -5.91
N GLU A 6 -3.71 21.30 -6.89
CA GLU A 6 -3.68 21.66 -8.30
C GLU A 6 -4.68 22.78 -8.64
N VAL A 7 -5.90 22.70 -8.12
CA VAL A 7 -6.93 23.72 -8.32
C VAL A 7 -6.48 25.06 -7.75
N LEU A 8 -5.94 25.06 -6.54
CA LEU A 8 -5.45 26.26 -5.89
C LEU A 8 -4.29 26.90 -6.68
N LYS A 9 -3.36 26.07 -7.14
CA LYS A 9 -2.23 26.53 -7.95
C LYS A 9 -2.68 27.15 -9.26
N LYS A 10 -3.63 26.52 -9.96
CA LYS A 10 -4.19 27.05 -11.22
C LYS A 10 -4.85 28.41 -11.04
N ASN A 11 -5.44 28.66 -9.88
CA ASN A 11 -6.11 29.91 -9.58
C ASN A 11 -5.21 30.92 -8.86
N ASN A 12 -3.91 30.68 -8.78
CA ASN A 12 -2.91 31.53 -8.12
C ASN A 12 -3.24 31.83 -6.66
N VAL A 13 -3.83 30.85 -5.97
CA VAL A 13 -4.13 30.93 -4.54
C VAL A 13 -2.96 30.31 -3.76
N ALA A 14 -2.36 31.07 -2.85
CA ALA A 14 -1.32 30.56 -1.96
C ALA A 14 -1.91 29.54 -1.00
N PHE A 15 -1.21 28.43 -0.74
CA PHE A 15 -1.66 27.41 0.19
C PHE A 15 -0.47 26.76 0.90
N GLU A 16 -0.75 26.12 2.02
CA GLU A 16 0.20 25.30 2.76
C GLU A 16 -0.36 23.89 2.93
N ILE A 17 0.52 22.91 2.98
CA ILE A 17 0.16 21.53 3.28
C ILE A 17 0.65 21.24 4.70
N VAL A 18 -0.31 20.98 5.60
CA VAL A 18 0.02 20.62 6.98
C VAL A 18 0.05 19.09 7.07
N PRO A 19 1.20 18.49 7.42
CA PRO A 19 1.29 17.03 7.58
C PRO A 19 0.41 16.54 8.73
N GLY A 20 -0.01 15.30 8.60
CA GLY A 20 -0.80 14.64 9.62
C GLY A 20 -0.24 13.26 9.95
N ILE A 21 -0.99 12.51 10.76
CA ILE A 21 -0.68 11.13 11.10
C ILE A 21 -1.36 10.21 10.10
N SER A 22 -0.62 9.24 9.57
CA SER A 22 -1.18 8.21 8.69
C SER A 22 -1.45 6.94 9.47
N SER A 23 -2.61 6.31 9.20
CA SER A 23 -2.93 4.98 9.72
C SER A 23 -1.94 3.92 9.26
N ALA A 24 -1.22 4.16 8.15
CA ALA A 24 -0.17 3.27 7.67
C ALA A 24 0.91 3.01 8.73
N ILE A 25 1.17 3.98 9.58
CA ILE A 25 2.16 3.89 10.66
C ILE A 25 1.48 3.79 12.01
N ALA A 26 0.43 4.58 12.25
CA ALA A 26 -0.23 4.66 13.54
C ALA A 26 -0.98 3.36 13.90
N ALA A 27 -1.68 2.74 12.95
CA ALA A 27 -2.43 1.52 13.24
C ALA A 27 -1.51 0.35 13.63
N PRO A 28 -0.44 0.05 12.89
CA PRO A 28 0.53 -0.96 13.33
C PRO A 28 1.16 -0.63 14.68
N ALA A 29 1.49 0.63 14.94
CA ALA A 29 2.09 1.05 16.21
C ALA A 29 1.16 0.76 17.39
N TYR A 30 -0.12 1.10 17.27
CA TYR A 30 -1.11 0.79 18.32
C TYR A 30 -1.34 -0.72 18.49
N ALA A 31 -1.17 -1.49 17.43
CA ALA A 31 -1.26 -2.95 17.50
C ALA A 31 0.03 -3.62 18.01
N GLY A 32 1.09 -2.84 18.24
CA GLY A 32 2.39 -3.39 18.66
C GLY A 32 3.17 -4.07 17.54
N ILE A 33 2.86 -3.75 16.29
CA ILE A 33 3.49 -4.36 15.12
C ILE A 33 4.44 -3.34 14.48
N PRO A 34 5.77 -3.55 14.54
CA PRO A 34 6.71 -2.68 13.84
C PRO A 34 6.64 -2.94 12.33
N VAL A 35 6.55 -1.88 11.52
CA VAL A 35 6.56 -2.02 10.06
C VAL A 35 7.94 -2.41 9.54
N THR A 36 9.00 -2.03 10.25
CA THR A 36 10.36 -2.53 10.01
C THR A 36 10.96 -2.99 11.33
N ASN A 37 11.87 -3.96 11.26
CA ASN A 37 12.57 -4.50 12.42
C ASN A 37 13.93 -5.04 11.96
N ARG A 38 14.98 -4.70 12.69
CA ARG A 38 16.34 -5.14 12.33
C ARG A 38 16.39 -6.65 12.13
N LYS A 39 17.06 -7.08 11.04
CA LYS A 39 17.28 -8.49 10.66
C LYS A 39 16.01 -9.25 10.25
N VAL A 40 14.84 -8.63 10.34
CA VAL A 40 13.57 -9.27 9.96
C VAL A 40 12.94 -8.56 8.76
N ALA A 41 12.74 -7.25 8.84
CA ALA A 41 12.14 -6.45 7.79
C ALA A 41 12.81 -5.08 7.73
N VAL A 42 13.43 -4.78 6.59
CA VAL A 42 14.19 -3.53 6.38
C VAL A 42 13.47 -2.55 5.45
N SER A 43 12.34 -2.97 4.87
CA SER A 43 11.59 -2.17 3.92
C SER A 43 10.10 -2.40 4.06
N PHE A 44 9.31 -1.38 3.77
CA PHE A 44 7.86 -1.53 3.70
C PHE A 44 7.30 -0.64 2.59
N ALA A 45 6.14 -1.04 2.07
CA ALA A 45 5.39 -0.27 1.08
C ALA A 45 3.97 -0.05 1.57
N VAL A 46 3.41 1.12 1.24
CA VAL A 46 2.03 1.48 1.56
C VAL A 46 1.24 1.52 0.26
N ILE A 47 0.19 0.74 0.18
CA ILE A 47 -0.59 0.54 -1.03
C ILE A 47 -2.07 0.82 -0.73
N THR A 48 -2.79 1.43 -1.68
CA THR A 48 -4.23 1.50 -1.57
C THR A 48 -4.85 0.14 -1.89
N GLY A 49 -5.69 -0.35 -0.98
CA GLY A 49 -6.46 -1.58 -1.21
C GLY A 49 -7.78 -1.34 -1.93
N HIS A 50 -8.12 -0.08 -2.18
CA HIS A 50 -9.35 0.32 -2.86
C HIS A 50 -9.04 0.81 -4.26
N GLU A 51 -9.23 -0.06 -5.25
CA GLU A 51 -9.10 0.30 -6.65
C GLU A 51 -10.47 0.56 -7.27
N ASP A 52 -10.49 1.33 -8.37
CA ASP A 52 -11.71 1.58 -9.13
C ASP A 52 -12.24 0.26 -9.72
N PRO A 53 -13.43 -0.22 -9.30
CA PRO A 53 -13.97 -1.48 -9.82
C PRO A 53 -14.34 -1.42 -11.30
N THR A 54 -14.44 -0.22 -11.89
CA THR A 54 -14.78 -0.05 -13.31
C THR A 54 -13.59 -0.29 -14.24
N LYS A 55 -12.37 -0.29 -13.71
CA LYS A 55 -11.16 -0.49 -14.52
C LYS A 55 -10.98 -1.91 -15.04
N GLY A 56 -11.61 -2.90 -14.41
CA GLY A 56 -11.51 -4.30 -14.82
C GLY A 56 -10.11 -4.92 -14.72
N LYS A 57 -9.09 -4.12 -14.40
CA LYS A 57 -7.70 -4.53 -14.31
C LYS A 57 -7.03 -3.78 -13.15
N SER A 58 -6.28 -4.51 -12.34
CA SER A 58 -5.55 -3.93 -11.22
C SER A 58 -4.37 -3.08 -11.72
N ASP A 59 -4.18 -1.90 -11.12
CA ASP A 59 -2.99 -1.08 -11.34
C ASP A 59 -1.79 -1.53 -10.51
N ILE A 60 -2.00 -2.47 -9.58
CA ILE A 60 -0.96 -2.98 -8.69
C ILE A 60 -0.18 -4.09 -9.40
N ASN A 61 1.13 -3.94 -9.48
CA ASN A 61 2.00 -5.02 -9.97
C ASN A 61 2.31 -5.98 -8.82
N TRP A 62 1.43 -6.95 -8.63
CA TRP A 62 1.50 -7.91 -7.53
C TRP A 62 2.78 -8.75 -7.54
N GLU A 63 3.24 -9.15 -8.72
CA GLU A 63 4.45 -9.96 -8.88
C GLU A 63 5.69 -9.24 -8.33
N LYS A 64 5.90 -8.01 -8.76
CA LYS A 64 7.04 -7.21 -8.30
C LYS A 64 6.89 -6.82 -6.84
N LEU A 65 5.69 -6.45 -6.41
CA LEU A 65 5.41 -6.01 -5.06
C LEU A 65 5.67 -7.11 -4.02
N ALA A 66 5.26 -8.33 -4.32
CA ALA A 66 5.42 -9.48 -3.41
C ALA A 66 6.88 -9.79 -3.07
N THR A 67 7.82 -9.39 -3.93
CA THR A 67 9.25 -9.65 -3.75
C THR A 67 10.09 -8.41 -3.45
N ALA A 68 9.55 -7.20 -3.68
CA ALA A 68 10.32 -5.96 -3.60
C ALA A 68 10.54 -5.48 -2.17
N VAL A 69 9.58 -5.72 -1.27
CA VAL A 69 9.61 -5.19 0.10
C VAL A 69 9.24 -6.27 1.11
N ASP A 70 9.69 -6.09 2.34
CA ASP A 70 9.50 -7.08 3.41
C ASP A 70 8.13 -6.96 4.08
N THR A 71 7.57 -5.75 4.15
CA THR A 71 6.27 -5.50 4.78
C THR A 71 5.36 -4.75 3.83
N LEU A 72 4.11 -5.19 3.73
CA LEU A 72 3.07 -4.55 2.93
C LEU A 72 1.98 -3.99 3.84
N VAL A 73 1.65 -2.73 3.66
CA VAL A 73 0.57 -2.07 4.40
C VAL A 73 -0.50 -1.63 3.40
N PHE A 74 -1.70 -2.16 3.55
CA PHE A 74 -2.82 -1.84 2.68
C PHE A 74 -3.79 -0.90 3.38
N LEU A 75 -3.97 0.29 2.82
CA LEU A 75 -4.97 1.24 3.29
C LEU A 75 -6.28 1.04 2.54
N MET A 76 -7.40 1.22 3.22
CA MET A 76 -8.75 1.10 2.61
C MET A 76 -9.00 -0.27 1.99
N GLY A 77 -8.39 -1.32 2.55
CA GLY A 77 -8.39 -2.64 1.96
C GLY A 77 -9.44 -3.61 2.49
N VAL A 78 -10.21 -3.23 3.52
CA VAL A 78 -11.13 -4.18 4.19
C VAL A 78 -12.16 -4.76 3.23
N GLY A 79 -12.77 -3.92 2.39
CA GLY A 79 -13.77 -4.37 1.41
C GLY A 79 -13.20 -5.23 0.28
N ASN A 80 -11.88 -5.19 0.08
CA ASN A 80 -11.18 -5.92 -0.98
C ASN A 80 -10.22 -6.98 -0.42
N LEU A 81 -10.32 -7.28 0.86
CA LEU A 81 -9.39 -8.17 1.56
C LEU A 81 -9.29 -9.57 0.93
N PRO A 82 -10.40 -10.23 0.52
CA PRO A 82 -10.30 -11.53 -0.13
C PRO A 82 -9.47 -11.50 -1.42
N HIS A 83 -9.59 -10.46 -2.23
CA HIS A 83 -8.80 -10.30 -3.45
C HIS A 83 -7.31 -10.08 -3.13
N ILE A 84 -7.01 -9.19 -2.17
CA ILE A 84 -5.64 -8.89 -1.76
C ILE A 84 -4.94 -10.17 -1.25
N THR A 85 -5.58 -10.90 -0.35
CA THR A 85 -5.02 -12.13 0.19
C THR A 85 -4.84 -13.19 -0.88
N SER A 86 -5.79 -13.32 -1.82
CA SER A 86 -5.69 -14.24 -2.94
C SER A 86 -4.49 -13.93 -3.83
N GLN A 87 -4.25 -12.67 -4.15
CA GLN A 87 -3.09 -12.25 -4.96
C GLN A 87 -1.76 -12.54 -4.27
N LEU A 88 -1.66 -12.26 -2.98
CA LEU A 88 -0.44 -12.52 -2.22
C LEU A 88 -0.13 -14.01 -2.10
N ILE A 89 -1.14 -14.85 -1.87
CA ILE A 89 -1.00 -16.31 -1.82
C ILE A 89 -0.54 -16.84 -3.18
N ASN A 90 -1.13 -16.39 -4.28
CA ASN A 90 -0.74 -16.82 -5.63
C ASN A 90 0.72 -16.49 -5.94
N MET A 91 1.20 -15.32 -5.55
CA MET A 91 2.60 -14.94 -5.77
C MET A 91 3.55 -15.78 -4.92
N GLU A 92 3.18 -16.09 -3.69
CA GLU A 92 3.95 -16.97 -2.81
C GLU A 92 4.06 -18.38 -3.38
N GLU A 93 2.96 -18.95 -3.86
CA GLU A 93 2.95 -20.28 -4.51
C GLU A 93 3.86 -20.33 -5.74
N VAL A 94 3.83 -19.30 -6.58
CA VAL A 94 4.71 -19.20 -7.75
C VAL A 94 6.18 -19.21 -7.33
N GLN A 95 6.55 -18.50 -6.28
CA GLN A 95 7.92 -18.47 -5.78
C GLN A 95 8.36 -19.83 -5.24
N ILE A 96 7.50 -20.52 -4.52
CA ILE A 96 7.79 -21.88 -4.01
C ILE A 96 8.06 -22.83 -5.17
N HIS A 97 7.25 -22.79 -6.22
CA HIS A 97 7.44 -23.63 -7.40
C HIS A 97 8.74 -23.33 -8.13
N GLN A 98 9.19 -22.08 -8.16
CA GLN A 98 10.46 -21.68 -8.79
C GLN A 98 11.68 -22.16 -8.01
N GLN A 99 11.57 -22.41 -6.72
CA GLN A 99 12.64 -22.89 -5.86
C GLN A 99 12.80 -24.41 -5.91
N LEU A 100 11.79 -25.10 -6.39
CA LEU A 100 11.80 -26.57 -6.54
C LEU A 100 12.27 -26.99 -7.93
#